data_903ab58e115433620169a76a286a5714
#
_entry.id   903ab58e115433620169a76a286a5714
#
_cell.length_a   1.000
_cell.length_b   1.000
_cell.length_c   1.000
_cell.angle_alpha   90.00
_cell.angle_beta   90.00
_cell.angle_gamma   90.00
#
_symmetry.space_group_name_H-M   'P 1'
#
loop_
_entity.id
_entity.type
_entity.pdbx_description
1 polymer ?
#
loop_
_entity_poly.entity_id
_entity_poly.type
_entity_poly.pdbx_seq_one_letter_code
_entity_poly.pdbx_strand_id
1 'polypeptide(L)'
;MISALAKASGHNLVRINLSEQTDVSDLMGNDLPHSGEGDNDGASSSASFRWCDGVLLKAIKRGDWVLLDELNLASQSVLEGLNSCLDHRASVYIPELGREFACPPTFRIFAAQNPLAQGGGRKGLPKSFLNRFTKVYIEALTKEDLFSIVATQVRD
;
A
#
# COMPACT_ATOMS: atom_id res chain seq x y z
N MET A 1 5.06 -6.01 -14.76
CA MET A 1 5.02 -7.43 -14.32
C MET A 1 3.88 -7.68 -13.33
N ILE A 2 3.86 -7.13 -12.11
CA ILE A 2 2.80 -7.37 -11.11
C ILE A 2 1.41 -6.96 -11.63
N SER A 3 1.30 -5.83 -12.32
CA SER A 3 0.03 -5.39 -12.92
C SER A 3 -0.51 -6.38 -13.98
N ALA A 4 0.38 -6.95 -14.79
CA ALA A 4 0.00 -7.98 -15.77
C ALA A 4 -0.44 -9.27 -15.06
N LEU A 5 0.26 -9.66 -13.99
CA LEU A 5 -0.10 -10.83 -13.19
C LEU A 5 -1.47 -10.65 -12.53
N ALA A 6 -1.73 -9.50 -11.92
CA ALA A 6 -3.02 -9.19 -11.29
C ALA A 6 -4.16 -9.25 -12.33
N LYS A 7 -3.96 -8.63 -13.50
CA LYS A 7 -4.92 -8.65 -14.60
C LYS A 7 -5.19 -10.09 -15.10
N ALA A 8 -4.13 -10.87 -15.30
CA ALA A 8 -4.26 -12.27 -15.73
C ALA A 8 -4.95 -13.16 -14.71
N SER A 9 -4.80 -12.85 -13.42
CA SER A 9 -5.43 -13.58 -12.31
C SER A 9 -6.82 -13.04 -11.93
N GLY A 10 -7.33 -12.02 -12.61
CA GLY A 10 -8.64 -11.41 -12.32
C GLY A 10 -8.71 -10.62 -11.03
N HIS A 11 -7.55 -10.15 -10.51
CA HIS A 11 -7.50 -9.36 -9.27
C HIS A 11 -7.32 -7.87 -9.57
N ASN A 12 -7.99 -7.06 -8.77
CA ASN A 12 -7.75 -5.62 -8.77
C ASN A 12 -6.42 -5.30 -8.08
N LEU A 13 -5.63 -4.40 -8.65
CA LEU A 13 -4.32 -4.00 -8.11
C LEU A 13 -4.35 -2.52 -7.72
N VAL A 14 -4.08 -2.26 -6.45
CA VAL A 14 -3.87 -0.92 -5.90
C VAL A 14 -2.38 -0.67 -5.76
N ARG A 15 -1.85 0.34 -6.45
CA ARG A 15 -0.45 0.75 -6.33
C ARG A 15 -0.32 1.90 -5.36
N ILE A 16 0.57 1.76 -4.39
CA ILE A 16 0.88 2.76 -3.37
C ILE A 16 2.36 3.09 -3.49
N ASN A 17 2.68 4.32 -3.82
CA ASN A 17 4.05 4.81 -3.89
C ASN A 17 4.44 5.37 -2.52
N LEU A 18 5.46 4.79 -1.90
CA LEU A 18 5.94 5.19 -0.58
C LEU A 18 7.04 6.23 -0.70
N SER A 19 7.08 7.15 0.25
CA SER A 19 8.10 8.19 0.38
C SER A 19 8.49 8.36 1.84
N GLU A 20 9.52 9.16 2.12
CA GLU A 20 9.90 9.50 3.49
C GLU A 20 8.81 10.30 4.24
N GLN A 21 7.91 10.94 3.50
CA GLN A 21 6.80 11.75 4.03
C GLN A 21 5.50 10.97 4.19
N THR A 22 5.47 9.72 3.71
CA THR A 22 4.27 8.88 3.84
C THR A 22 4.06 8.50 5.31
N ASP A 23 2.87 8.76 5.83
CA ASP A 23 2.49 8.42 7.18
C ASP A 23 1.56 7.19 7.24
N VAL A 24 1.46 6.58 8.42
CA VAL A 24 0.55 5.46 8.67
C VAL A 24 -0.90 5.87 8.45
N SER A 25 -1.27 7.10 8.78
CA SER A 25 -2.59 7.67 8.56
C SER A 25 -2.98 7.76 7.08
N ASP A 26 -2.02 8.01 6.18
CA ASP A 26 -2.28 8.01 4.74
C ASP A 26 -2.68 6.61 4.23
N LEU A 27 -2.11 5.59 4.85
CA LEU A 27 -2.35 4.19 4.48
C LEU A 27 -3.60 3.62 5.13
N MET A 28 -3.76 3.84 6.42
CA MET A 28 -4.83 3.24 7.23
C MET A 28 -6.07 4.11 7.28
N GLY A 29 -5.92 5.41 7.34
CA GLY A 29 -6.99 6.39 7.46
C GLY A 29 -6.81 7.32 8.65
N ASN A 30 -7.67 8.32 8.71
CA ASN A 30 -7.69 9.31 9.77
C ASN A 30 -9.10 9.88 9.98
N ASP A 31 -9.28 10.60 11.08
CA ASP A 31 -10.49 11.36 11.36
C ASP A 31 -10.44 12.71 10.63
N LEU A 32 -11.41 12.93 9.75
CA LEU A 32 -11.58 14.20 9.05
C LEU A 32 -12.75 15.00 9.67
N PRO A 33 -12.59 16.33 9.82
CA PRO A 33 -13.69 17.18 10.25
C PRO A 33 -14.81 17.12 9.20
N HIS A 34 -16.01 16.81 9.65
CA HIS A 34 -17.22 16.80 8.82
C HIS A 34 -17.98 18.09 9.04
N SER A 35 -17.96 18.99 8.04
CA SER A 35 -18.88 20.12 7.98
C SER A 35 -20.22 19.58 7.52
N GLY A 36 -21.16 19.41 8.43
CA GLY A 36 -22.52 19.01 8.06
C GLY A 36 -23.15 20.08 7.17
N GLU A 37 -23.24 19.84 5.88
CA GLU A 37 -24.17 20.56 5.00
C GLU A 37 -25.57 19.99 5.23
N GLY A 38 -26.40 20.78 5.89
CA GLY A 38 -27.84 20.62 5.86
C GLY A 38 -28.47 19.97 7.08
N ASP A 39 -28.71 20.76 8.14
CA ASP A 39 -30.05 20.82 8.72
C ASP A 39 -30.20 22.18 9.42
N ASN A 40 -31.21 22.93 8.98
CA ASN A 40 -31.66 24.19 9.57
C ASN A 40 -32.35 23.91 10.91
N ASP A 41 -31.57 23.65 11.96
CA ASP A 41 -32.04 23.81 13.32
C ASP A 41 -30.90 24.35 14.18
N GLY A 42 -31.12 25.54 14.70
CA GLY A 42 -30.17 26.37 15.43
C GLY A 42 -29.73 25.78 16.78
N ALA A 43 -28.77 24.83 16.71
CA ALA A 43 -28.05 24.37 17.89
C ALA A 43 -26.61 24.03 17.51
N SER A 44 -25.68 24.83 18.06
CA SER A 44 -24.22 24.62 18.19
C SER A 44 -23.60 23.64 17.20
N SER A 45 -22.87 24.17 16.19
CA SER A 45 -21.99 23.41 15.31
C SER A 45 -20.86 22.72 16.08
N SER A 46 -21.15 21.58 16.68
CA SER A 46 -20.10 20.68 17.12
C SER A 46 -19.49 20.06 15.88
N ALA A 47 -18.26 20.44 15.55
CA ALA A 47 -17.51 19.80 14.49
C ALA A 47 -17.48 18.28 14.76
N SER A 48 -18.24 17.52 14.00
CA SER A 48 -18.21 16.05 14.09
C SER A 48 -17.02 15.54 13.26
N PHE A 49 -16.20 14.69 13.88
CA PHE A 49 -15.14 14.00 13.16
C PHE A 49 -15.71 12.71 12.59
N ARG A 50 -15.34 12.42 11.33
CA ARG A 50 -15.71 11.19 10.67
C ARG A 50 -14.44 10.49 10.22
N TRP A 51 -14.35 9.20 10.55
CA TRP A 51 -13.27 8.35 10.07
C TRP A 51 -13.33 8.18 8.54
N CYS A 52 -12.20 8.39 7.88
CA CYS A 52 -12.00 8.10 6.46
C CYS A 52 -10.94 7.02 6.29
N ASP A 53 -11.33 5.89 5.73
CA ASP A 53 -10.41 4.79 5.44
C ASP A 53 -9.30 5.25 4.48
N GLY A 54 -8.05 4.93 4.81
CA GLY A 54 -6.90 5.13 3.93
C GLY A 54 -6.89 4.14 2.76
N VAL A 55 -5.94 4.35 1.85
CA VAL A 55 -5.85 3.55 0.61
C VAL A 55 -5.59 2.07 0.89
N LEU A 56 -4.73 1.75 1.85
CA LEU A 56 -4.40 0.36 2.21
C LEU A 56 -5.57 -0.31 2.92
N LEU A 57 -6.21 0.35 3.89
CA LEU A 57 -7.36 -0.21 4.60
C LEU A 57 -8.53 -0.50 3.65
N LYS A 58 -8.76 0.37 2.66
CA LYS A 58 -9.76 0.12 1.60
C LYS A 58 -9.43 -1.12 0.78
N ALA A 59 -8.15 -1.29 0.42
CA ALA A 59 -7.70 -2.47 -0.32
C ALA A 59 -7.84 -3.76 0.50
N ILE A 60 -7.50 -3.71 1.80
CA ILE A 60 -7.69 -4.84 2.72
C ILE A 60 -9.17 -5.23 2.77
N LYS A 61 -10.07 -4.28 3.04
CA LYS A 61 -11.52 -4.55 3.14
C LYS A 61 -12.11 -5.17 1.87
N ARG A 62 -11.57 -4.83 0.69
CA ARG A 62 -12.01 -5.37 -0.60
C ARG A 62 -11.34 -6.69 -0.96
N GLY A 63 -10.23 -7.04 -0.32
CA GLY A 63 -9.40 -8.17 -0.71
C GLY A 63 -8.61 -7.93 -2.00
N ASP A 64 -8.32 -6.68 -2.32
CA ASP A 64 -7.54 -6.28 -3.47
C ASP A 64 -6.06 -6.65 -3.31
N TRP A 65 -5.33 -6.77 -4.41
CA TRP A 65 -3.89 -6.85 -4.39
C TRP A 65 -3.28 -5.46 -4.22
N VAL A 66 -2.21 -5.37 -3.45
CA VAL A 66 -1.51 -4.11 -3.18
C VAL A 66 -0.07 -4.23 -3.63
N LEU A 67 0.40 -3.24 -4.38
CA LEU A 67 1.81 -3.05 -4.71
C LEU A 67 2.35 -1.83 -3.96
N LEU A 68 3.22 -2.09 -2.99
CA LEU A 68 3.99 -1.06 -2.30
C LEU A 68 5.24 -0.78 -3.12
N ASP A 69 5.32 0.39 -3.73
CA ASP A 69 6.47 0.79 -4.53
C ASP A 69 7.41 1.67 -3.70
N GLU A 70 8.72 1.59 -3.97
CA GLU A 70 9.78 2.28 -3.21
C GLU A 70 9.74 1.96 -1.70
N LEU A 71 9.54 0.69 -1.34
CA LEU A 71 9.37 0.26 0.05
C LEU A 71 10.51 0.71 0.97
N ASN A 72 11.73 0.81 0.46
CA ASN A 72 12.91 1.22 1.20
C ASN A 72 13.05 2.74 1.43
N LEU A 73 12.09 3.54 0.97
CA LEU A 73 11.92 4.95 1.36
C LEU A 73 10.98 5.13 2.55
N ALA A 74 10.19 4.11 2.87
CA ALA A 74 9.22 4.18 3.96
C ALA A 74 9.87 4.48 5.32
N SER A 75 9.17 5.26 6.14
CA SER A 75 9.56 5.51 7.52
C SER A 75 9.44 4.23 8.37
N GLN A 76 10.15 4.18 9.51
CA GLN A 76 10.08 3.04 10.42
C GLN A 76 8.65 2.82 10.94
N SER A 77 7.91 3.88 11.22
CA SER A 77 6.52 3.82 11.68
C SER A 77 5.59 3.18 10.65
N VAL A 78 5.79 3.49 9.37
CA VAL A 78 5.03 2.86 8.27
C VAL A 78 5.35 1.37 8.18
N LEU A 79 6.62 0.97 8.27
CA LEU A 79 7.00 -0.44 8.26
C LEU A 79 6.41 -1.22 9.44
N GLU A 80 6.36 -0.60 10.62
CA GLU A 80 5.72 -1.19 11.81
C GLU A 80 4.20 -1.32 11.63
N GLY A 81 3.54 -0.30 11.09
CA GLY A 81 2.12 -0.37 10.74
C GLY A 81 1.80 -1.47 9.73
N LEU A 82 2.68 -1.67 8.73
CA LEU A 82 2.54 -2.73 7.73
C LEU A 82 2.77 -4.14 8.31
N ASN A 83 3.55 -4.27 9.39
CA ASN A 83 3.85 -5.56 9.99
C ASN A 83 2.59 -6.33 10.41
N SER A 84 1.57 -5.63 10.90
CA SER A 84 0.31 -6.25 11.32
C SER A 84 -0.43 -6.94 10.17
N CYS A 85 -0.38 -6.34 8.96
CA CYS A 85 -0.98 -6.94 7.75
C CYS A 85 -0.20 -8.16 7.24
N LEU A 86 1.09 -8.24 7.56
CA LEU A 86 2.01 -9.26 7.08
C LEU A 86 2.19 -10.41 8.07
N ASP A 87 1.61 -10.30 9.25
CA ASP A 87 1.69 -11.33 10.27
C ASP A 87 0.76 -12.51 9.94
N HIS A 88 1.02 -13.68 10.56
CA HIS A 88 0.21 -14.89 10.41
C HIS A 88 -1.26 -14.69 10.82
N ARG A 89 -1.55 -13.70 11.66
CA ARG A 89 -2.92 -13.32 12.04
C ARG A 89 -3.71 -12.73 10.88
N ALA A 90 -3.00 -12.15 9.88
CA ALA A 90 -3.60 -11.50 8.73
C ALA A 90 -4.73 -10.54 9.13
N SER A 91 -4.48 -9.68 10.11
CA SER A 91 -5.44 -8.70 10.60
C SER A 91 -4.78 -7.38 10.95
N VAL A 92 -5.54 -6.30 10.87
CA VAL A 92 -5.11 -4.94 11.21
C VAL A 92 -6.03 -4.37 12.27
N TYR A 93 -5.46 -3.98 13.41
CA TYR A 93 -6.17 -3.26 14.44
C TYR A 93 -6.02 -1.75 14.22
N ILE A 94 -7.14 -1.04 14.23
CA ILE A 94 -7.19 0.43 14.12
C ILE A 94 -7.60 0.99 15.48
N PRO A 95 -6.66 1.57 16.24
CA PRO A 95 -6.93 2.07 17.61
C PRO A 95 -8.04 3.13 17.65
N GLU A 96 -8.07 4.02 16.66
CA GLU A 96 -9.03 5.12 16.55
C GLU A 96 -10.47 4.62 16.42
N LEU A 97 -10.64 3.46 15.80
CA LEU A 97 -11.95 2.81 15.66
C LEU A 97 -12.21 1.77 16.76
N GLY A 98 -11.19 1.39 17.53
CA GLY A 98 -11.28 0.27 18.48
C GLY A 98 -11.64 -1.05 17.81
N ARG A 99 -11.31 -1.24 16.51
CA ARG A 99 -11.74 -2.38 15.71
C ARG A 99 -10.58 -3.06 15.00
N GLU A 100 -10.72 -4.37 14.88
CA GLU A 100 -9.82 -5.22 14.11
C GLU A 100 -10.47 -5.58 12.76
N PHE A 101 -9.68 -5.51 11.70
CA PHE A 101 -10.08 -5.84 10.33
C PHE A 101 -9.26 -7.03 9.86
N ALA A 102 -9.93 -8.15 9.58
CA ALA A 102 -9.28 -9.32 9.00
C ALA A 102 -8.93 -9.08 7.53
N CYS A 103 -7.76 -9.53 7.12
CA CYS A 103 -7.35 -9.53 5.71
C CYS A 103 -8.01 -10.72 5.00
N PRO A 104 -8.85 -10.50 3.97
CA PRO A 104 -9.45 -11.58 3.21
C PRO A 104 -8.40 -12.49 2.56
N PRO A 105 -8.69 -13.77 2.32
CA PRO A 105 -7.75 -14.71 1.68
C PRO A 105 -7.28 -14.29 0.29
N THR A 106 -8.03 -13.44 -0.40
CA THR A 106 -7.70 -12.88 -1.71
C THR A 106 -6.68 -11.74 -1.64
N PHE A 107 -6.57 -11.07 -0.48
CA PHE A 107 -5.65 -9.98 -0.27
C PHE A 107 -4.19 -10.44 -0.39
N ARG A 108 -3.39 -9.70 -1.15
CA ARG A 108 -1.94 -9.95 -1.31
C ARG A 108 -1.18 -8.64 -1.32
N ILE A 109 -0.01 -8.66 -0.70
CA ILE A 109 0.92 -7.53 -0.73
C ILE A 109 2.14 -7.92 -1.55
N PHE A 110 2.43 -7.11 -2.53
CA PHE A 110 3.67 -7.09 -3.29
C PHE A 110 4.46 -5.85 -2.89
N ALA A 111 5.76 -5.94 -2.88
CA ALA A 111 6.62 -4.82 -2.56
C ALA A 111 7.75 -4.73 -3.59
N ALA A 112 8.03 -3.53 -4.04
CA ALA A 112 9.15 -3.24 -4.92
C ALA A 112 10.12 -2.28 -4.22
N GLN A 113 11.40 -2.52 -4.42
CA GLN A 113 12.47 -1.64 -3.92
C GLN A 113 13.59 -1.57 -4.93
N ASN A 114 14.21 -0.42 -5.02
CA ASN A 114 15.42 -0.23 -5.79
C ASN A 114 16.67 -0.51 -4.95
N PRO A 115 17.82 -0.86 -5.59
CA PRO A 115 19.06 -1.07 -4.87
C PRO A 115 19.50 0.16 -4.05
N LEU A 116 20.07 -0.07 -2.86
CA LEU A 116 20.58 0.98 -1.98
C LEU A 116 21.63 1.86 -2.67
N ALA A 117 22.42 1.27 -3.58
CA ALA A 117 23.46 1.98 -4.35
C ALA A 117 22.95 3.14 -5.22
N GLN A 118 21.64 3.20 -5.50
CA GLN A 118 21.05 4.31 -6.26
C GLN A 118 20.85 5.59 -5.41
N GLY A 119 21.15 5.57 -4.10
CA GLY A 119 21.02 6.74 -3.22
C GLY A 119 19.56 7.18 -3.01
N GLY A 120 19.34 8.48 -2.74
CA GLY A 120 17.99 9.07 -2.65
C GLY A 120 17.22 8.74 -1.37
N GLY A 121 17.90 8.72 -0.20
CA GLY A 121 17.25 8.48 1.09
C GLY A 121 16.87 7.03 1.37
N ARG A 122 17.24 6.08 0.49
CA ARG A 122 16.93 4.67 0.65
C ARG A 122 17.60 4.06 1.87
N LYS A 123 16.83 3.37 2.69
CA LYS A 123 17.27 2.72 3.93
C LYS A 123 17.27 1.20 3.78
N GLY A 124 18.15 0.54 4.53
CA GLY A 124 18.09 -0.92 4.65
C GLY A 124 16.84 -1.33 5.44
N LEU A 125 16.06 -2.24 4.88
CA LEU A 125 14.87 -2.76 5.58
C LEU A 125 15.28 -3.73 6.69
N PRO A 126 14.57 -3.74 7.85
CA PRO A 126 14.81 -4.68 8.93
C PRO A 126 14.70 -6.13 8.45
N LYS A 127 15.61 -7.00 8.90
CA LYS A 127 15.59 -8.43 8.54
C LYS A 127 14.27 -9.11 8.93
N SER A 128 13.72 -8.75 10.09
CA SER A 128 12.42 -9.26 10.57
C SER A 128 11.28 -8.94 9.62
N PHE A 129 11.30 -7.76 9.00
CA PHE A 129 10.32 -7.35 8.00
C PHE A 129 10.53 -8.11 6.68
N LEU A 130 11.78 -8.18 6.19
CA LEU A 130 12.12 -8.87 4.94
C LEU A 130 11.81 -10.36 4.97
N ASN A 131 11.88 -11.01 6.13
CA ASN A 131 11.59 -12.44 6.28
C ASN A 131 10.11 -12.78 6.08
N ARG A 132 9.24 -11.78 6.01
CA ARG A 132 7.80 -11.95 5.74
C ARG A 132 7.50 -12.00 4.24
N PHE A 133 8.49 -11.73 3.40
CA PHE A 133 8.36 -11.72 1.94
C PHE A 133 9.19 -12.82 1.30
N THR A 134 8.66 -13.39 0.22
CA THR A 134 9.45 -14.16 -0.72
C THR A 134 10.18 -13.19 -1.64
N LYS A 135 11.51 -13.24 -1.66
CA LYS A 135 12.34 -12.33 -2.46
C LYS A 135 12.49 -12.84 -3.88
N VAL A 136 12.24 -11.96 -4.83
CA VAL A 136 12.48 -12.19 -6.25
C VAL A 136 13.42 -11.10 -6.75
N TYR A 137 14.54 -11.51 -7.33
CA TYR A 137 15.49 -10.58 -7.93
C TYR A 137 15.14 -10.40 -9.40
N ILE A 138 15.05 -9.15 -9.83
CA ILE A 138 14.79 -8.79 -11.22
C ILE A 138 16.04 -8.11 -11.76
N GLU A 139 16.62 -8.70 -12.78
CA GLU A 139 17.78 -8.15 -13.48
C GLU A 139 17.36 -6.99 -14.40
N ALA A 140 18.32 -6.14 -14.75
CA ALA A 140 18.08 -5.09 -15.72
C ALA A 140 17.75 -5.71 -17.09
N LEU A 141 16.87 -5.04 -17.83
CA LEU A 141 16.49 -5.47 -19.18
C LEU A 141 17.71 -5.51 -20.07
N THR A 142 17.87 -6.59 -20.81
CA THR A 142 18.87 -6.73 -21.85
C THR A 142 18.49 -5.92 -23.09
N LYS A 143 19.43 -5.71 -24.00
CA LYS A 143 19.12 -5.07 -25.30
C LYS A 143 18.08 -5.85 -26.10
N GLU A 144 18.11 -7.17 -26.02
CA GLU A 144 17.17 -8.07 -26.69
C GLU A 144 15.76 -7.94 -26.12
N ASP A 145 15.63 -7.82 -24.79
CA ASP A 145 14.35 -7.57 -24.12
C ASP A 145 13.75 -6.23 -24.57
N LEU A 146 14.59 -5.19 -24.64
CA LEU A 146 14.16 -3.85 -25.09
C LEU A 146 13.67 -3.89 -26.54
N PHE A 147 14.38 -4.57 -27.44
CA PHE A 147 13.93 -4.77 -28.83
C PHE A 147 12.60 -5.50 -28.91
N SER A 148 12.42 -6.55 -28.11
CA SER A 148 11.17 -7.31 -28.07
C SER A 148 9.99 -6.46 -27.58
N ILE A 149 10.19 -5.63 -26.55
CA ILE A 149 9.17 -4.72 -26.02
C ILE A 149 8.77 -3.70 -27.08
N VAL A 150 9.75 -3.05 -27.73
CA VAL A 150 9.49 -2.05 -28.78
C VAL A 150 8.78 -2.68 -29.97
N ALA A 151 9.22 -3.85 -30.41
CA ALA A 151 8.59 -4.56 -31.53
C ALA A 151 7.14 -4.96 -31.26
N THR A 152 6.79 -5.23 -30.00
CA THR A 152 5.41 -5.54 -29.60
C THR A 152 4.54 -4.29 -29.54
N GLN A 153 5.06 -3.17 -29.01
CA GLN A 153 4.32 -1.92 -28.89
C GLN A 153 4.07 -1.19 -30.22
N VAL A 154 4.90 -1.44 -31.23
CA VAL A 154 4.73 -0.84 -32.58
C VAL A 154 3.71 -1.61 -33.43
N ARG A 155 3.30 -2.81 -33.01
CA ARG A 155 2.32 -3.64 -33.72
C ARG A 155 0.86 -3.42 -33.31
N ASP A 156 0.63 -2.71 -32.22
CA ASP A 156 -0.68 -2.26 -31.73
C ASP A 156 -0.94 -0.79 -32.15
#